data_c4e8d878a01ac106b01254f0c44b9933
#
_entry.id   c4e8d878a01ac106b01254f0c44b9933
#
_cell.length_a   1.000
_cell.length_b   1.000
_cell.length_c   1.000
_cell.angle_alpha   90.00
_cell.angle_beta   90.00
_cell.angle_gamma   90.00
#
_symmetry.space_group_name_H-M   'P 1'
#
loop_
_entity.id
_entity.type
_entity.pdbx_description
1 polymer ?
#
loop_
_entity_poly.entity_id
_entity_poly.type
_entity_poly.pdbx_seq_one_letter_code
_entity_poly.pdbx_strand_id
1 'polypeptide(L)'
;MSKITIYQGDCLQKLKLLEDNSVDLIVTSPPYADQRKSTYGGVSTKEYVKWFLPISKELLRVLKPTGTFILNIKEKVQNGERSTYVLELILEMRKQGWLWTEEFIWHKKNSYPGKWPNRFRDAWERLLQFNKNKKFNM
;
A
#
# COMPACT_ATOMS: atom_id res chain seq x y z
N MET A 1 -17.74 24.74 1.83
CA MET A 1 -16.31 25.05 1.64
C MET A 1 -15.48 23.78 1.86
N SER A 2 -14.48 23.57 1.03
CA SER A 2 -13.53 22.48 1.22
C SER A 2 -12.64 22.76 2.45
N LYS A 3 -12.46 21.74 3.28
CA LYS A 3 -11.57 21.80 4.45
C LYS A 3 -10.39 20.85 4.24
N ILE A 4 -9.19 21.35 4.45
CA ILE A 4 -7.97 20.54 4.43
C ILE A 4 -7.47 20.42 5.86
N THR A 5 -7.20 19.19 6.30
CA THR A 5 -6.59 18.91 7.61
C THR A 5 -5.32 18.11 7.39
N ILE A 6 -4.23 18.55 8.00
CA ILE A 6 -2.93 17.88 7.93
C ILE A 6 -2.57 17.38 9.33
N TYR A 7 -2.28 16.08 9.42
CA TYR A 7 -1.82 15.45 10.66
C TYR A 7 -0.33 15.11 10.51
N GLN A 8 0.50 15.70 11.36
CA GLN A 8 1.92 15.36 11.42
C GLN A 8 2.15 14.24 12.44
N GLY A 9 2.92 13.23 12.08
CA GLY A 9 3.31 12.14 12.96
C GLY A 9 3.18 10.77 12.32
N ASP A 10 3.33 9.74 13.13
CA ASP A 10 3.14 8.35 12.70
C ASP A 10 1.70 8.11 12.28
N CYS A 11 1.52 7.51 11.09
CA CYS A 11 0.18 7.32 10.51
C CYS A 11 -0.72 6.42 11.37
N LEU A 12 -0.16 5.37 12.00
CA LEU A 12 -0.93 4.48 12.86
C LEU A 12 -1.52 5.23 14.05
N GLN A 13 -0.74 6.14 14.65
CA GLN A 13 -1.21 6.96 15.76
C GLN A 13 -2.27 7.98 15.32
N LYS A 14 -2.06 8.58 14.14
CA LYS A 14 -2.99 9.60 13.61
C LYS A 14 -4.29 8.99 13.10
N LEU A 15 -4.27 7.81 12.53
CA LEU A 15 -5.48 7.09 12.13
C LEU A 15 -6.45 6.85 13.30
N LYS A 16 -5.91 6.64 14.51
CA LYS A 16 -6.72 6.46 15.72
C LYS A 16 -7.57 7.68 16.07
N LEU A 17 -7.24 8.86 15.55
CA LEU A 17 -8.01 10.08 15.75
C LEU A 17 -9.25 10.17 14.83
N LEU A 18 -9.31 9.35 13.80
CA LEU A 18 -10.42 9.32 12.85
C LEU A 18 -11.50 8.36 13.34
N GLU A 19 -12.76 8.73 13.09
CA GLU A 19 -13.91 7.91 13.43
C GLU A 19 -14.05 6.71 12.48
N ASP A 20 -14.72 5.65 12.96
CA ASP A 20 -15.11 4.52 12.15
C ASP A 20 -15.96 4.99 10.96
N ASN A 21 -15.76 4.38 9.80
CA ASN A 21 -16.58 4.64 8.61
C ASN A 21 -16.71 6.13 8.25
N SER A 22 -15.61 6.88 8.35
CA SER A 22 -15.60 8.33 8.12
C SER A 22 -14.92 8.76 6.81
N VAL A 23 -14.17 7.87 6.17
CA VAL A 23 -13.34 8.19 5.01
C VAL A 23 -13.91 7.56 3.74
N ASP A 24 -14.09 8.35 2.70
CA ASP A 24 -14.63 7.89 1.40
C ASP A 24 -13.56 7.25 0.51
N LEU A 25 -12.34 7.82 0.52
CA LEU A 25 -11.24 7.38 -0.33
C LEU A 25 -9.93 7.43 0.44
N ILE A 26 -9.16 6.36 0.33
CA ILE A 26 -7.79 6.30 0.83
C ILE A 26 -6.86 6.03 -0.35
N VAL A 27 -5.83 6.85 -0.50
CA VAL A 27 -4.75 6.63 -1.48
C VAL A 27 -3.44 6.77 -0.73
N THR A 28 -2.58 5.77 -0.81
CA THR A 28 -1.27 5.82 -0.18
C THR A 28 -0.20 5.06 -0.95
N SER A 29 1.02 5.54 -0.82
CA SER A 29 2.24 4.89 -1.28
C SER A 29 3.20 4.78 -0.10
N PRO A 30 3.06 3.74 0.74
CA PRO A 30 3.93 3.58 1.90
C PRO A 30 5.37 3.32 1.46
N PRO A 31 6.36 3.49 2.35
CA PRO A 31 7.72 3.09 2.06
C PRO A 31 7.76 1.64 1.56
N TYR A 32 8.43 1.40 0.43
CA TYR A 32 8.59 0.05 -0.09
C TYR A 32 9.63 -0.72 0.73
N ALA A 33 9.52 -2.04 0.72
CA ALA A 33 10.43 -2.88 1.49
C ALA A 33 11.91 -2.59 1.17
N ASP A 34 12.73 -2.49 2.20
CA ASP A 34 14.17 -2.19 2.15
C ASP A 34 14.54 -0.85 1.50
N GLN A 35 13.58 0.03 1.32
CA GLN A 35 13.82 1.35 0.73
C GLN A 35 14.02 2.41 1.82
N ARG A 36 14.95 3.35 1.55
CA ARG A 36 15.18 4.53 2.39
C ARG A 36 15.37 4.23 3.89
N LYS A 37 16.08 3.14 4.21
CA LYS A 37 16.39 2.74 5.59
C LYS A 37 17.07 3.85 6.40
N SER A 38 17.94 4.64 5.76
CA SER A 38 18.63 5.75 6.38
C SER A 38 17.75 6.99 6.62
N THR A 39 16.62 7.12 5.90
CA THR A 39 15.76 8.29 5.96
C THR A 39 14.58 8.12 6.90
N TYR A 40 13.88 6.99 6.88
CA TYR A 40 12.73 6.72 7.76
C TYR A 40 12.67 5.29 8.33
N GLY A 41 13.83 4.66 8.52
CA GLY A 41 13.87 3.33 9.13
C GLY A 41 13.08 2.28 8.35
N GLY A 42 13.35 2.14 7.06
CA GLY A 42 12.62 1.23 6.16
C GLY A 42 12.53 -0.20 6.68
N VAL A 43 11.46 -0.88 6.30
CA VAL A 43 11.11 -2.23 6.74
C VAL A 43 11.62 -3.26 5.73
N SER A 44 12.18 -4.39 6.22
CA SER A 44 12.63 -5.48 5.37
C SER A 44 11.44 -6.21 4.71
N THR A 45 11.69 -6.96 3.62
CA THR A 45 10.66 -7.78 2.97
C THR A 45 10.05 -8.80 3.95
N LYS A 46 10.85 -9.36 4.85
CA LYS A 46 10.41 -10.35 5.86
C LYS A 46 9.44 -9.76 6.90
N GLU A 47 9.64 -8.50 7.27
CA GLU A 47 8.87 -7.82 8.32
C GLU A 47 7.73 -6.96 7.75
N TYR A 48 7.68 -6.75 6.42
CA TYR A 48 6.80 -5.76 5.80
C TYR A 48 5.32 -6.06 6.04
N VAL A 49 4.90 -7.29 5.84
CA VAL A 49 3.51 -7.71 6.05
C VAL A 49 3.11 -7.47 7.51
N LYS A 50 3.91 -7.95 8.45
CA LYS A 50 3.68 -7.77 9.89
C LYS A 50 3.62 -6.29 10.29
N TRP A 51 4.46 -5.47 9.70
CA TRP A 51 4.49 -4.02 9.93
C TRP A 51 3.23 -3.33 9.39
N PHE A 52 2.78 -3.68 8.19
CA PHE A 52 1.67 -3.01 7.53
C PHE A 52 0.29 -3.46 8.04
N LEU A 53 0.13 -4.68 8.51
CA LEU A 53 -1.17 -5.21 8.93
C LEU A 53 -1.88 -4.38 10.01
N PRO A 54 -1.22 -3.84 11.06
CA PRO A 54 -1.88 -2.93 11.99
C PRO A 54 -2.39 -1.65 11.34
N ILE A 55 -1.61 -1.10 10.40
CA ILE A 55 -2.01 0.08 9.61
C ILE A 55 -3.23 -0.28 8.75
N SER A 56 -3.17 -1.39 8.03
CA SER A 56 -4.26 -1.91 7.20
C SER A 56 -5.55 -2.09 8.00
N LYS A 57 -5.47 -2.61 9.23
CA LYS A 57 -6.61 -2.78 10.12
C LYS A 57 -7.28 -1.45 10.45
N GLU A 58 -6.50 -0.42 10.73
CA GLU A 58 -7.04 0.93 11.00
C GLU A 58 -7.60 1.59 9.73
N LEU A 59 -6.96 1.38 8.58
CA LEU A 59 -7.51 1.84 7.31
C LEU A 59 -8.87 1.18 7.01
N LEU A 60 -9.00 -0.12 7.30
CA LEU A 60 -10.27 -0.83 7.18
C LEU A 60 -11.34 -0.25 8.11
N ARG A 61 -10.98 0.08 9.34
CA ARG A 61 -11.90 0.67 10.33
C ARG A 61 -12.44 2.01 9.88
N VAL A 62 -11.56 2.92 9.43
CA VAL A 62 -11.95 4.29 9.08
C VAL A 62 -12.62 4.41 7.72
N LEU A 63 -12.38 3.48 6.80
CA LEU A 63 -13.00 3.51 5.48
C LEU A 63 -14.50 3.25 5.59
N LYS A 64 -15.31 4.06 4.89
CA LYS A 64 -16.76 3.82 4.78
C LYS A 64 -17.04 2.48 4.09
N PRO A 65 -18.23 1.86 4.36
CA PRO A 65 -18.60 0.62 3.68
C PRO A 65 -18.59 0.71 2.15
N THR A 66 -18.87 1.88 1.59
CA THR A 66 -18.85 2.16 0.13
C THR A 66 -17.54 2.79 -0.34
N GLY A 67 -16.57 2.95 0.54
CA GLY A 67 -15.30 3.60 0.25
C GLY A 67 -14.34 2.73 -0.55
N THR A 68 -13.31 3.36 -1.09
CA THR A 68 -12.27 2.71 -1.90
C THR A 68 -10.89 3.00 -1.31
N PHE A 69 -10.05 1.98 -1.26
CA PHE A 69 -8.65 2.09 -0.87
C PHE A 69 -7.75 1.72 -2.04
N ILE A 70 -6.86 2.63 -2.44
CA ILE A 70 -5.83 2.42 -3.46
C ILE A 70 -4.46 2.40 -2.79
N LEU A 71 -3.78 1.28 -2.94
CA LEU A 71 -2.43 1.07 -2.42
C LEU A 71 -1.44 1.00 -3.57
N ASN A 72 -0.57 2.01 -3.69
CA ASN A 72 0.55 1.97 -4.61
C ASN A 72 1.73 1.27 -3.94
N ILE A 73 2.15 0.14 -4.50
CA ILE A 73 3.21 -0.69 -3.94
C ILE A 73 3.96 -1.42 -5.06
N LYS A 74 5.22 -1.76 -4.80
CA LYS A 74 6.07 -2.45 -5.76
C LYS A 74 6.83 -3.58 -5.10
N GLU A 75 6.95 -4.69 -5.81
CA GLU A 75 7.83 -5.78 -5.43
C GLU A 75 9.29 -5.38 -5.53
N LYS A 76 10.13 -6.18 -4.91
CA LYS A 76 11.59 -6.07 -4.92
C LYS A 76 12.20 -7.38 -5.39
N VAL A 77 13.29 -7.28 -6.13
CA VAL A 77 14.18 -8.42 -6.38
C VAL A 77 15.18 -8.51 -5.24
N GLN A 78 15.33 -9.67 -4.67
CA GLN A 78 16.23 -9.95 -3.55
C GLN A 78 16.90 -11.30 -3.78
N ASN A 79 18.23 -11.34 -3.68
CA ASN A 79 19.02 -12.55 -3.91
C ASN A 79 18.72 -13.24 -5.26
N GLY A 80 18.54 -12.43 -6.30
CA GLY A 80 18.25 -12.93 -7.66
C GLY A 80 16.83 -13.35 -7.93
N GLU A 81 15.93 -13.31 -6.94
CA GLU A 81 14.54 -13.73 -7.03
C GLU A 81 13.60 -12.57 -6.69
N ARG A 82 12.42 -12.56 -7.28
CA ARG A 82 11.37 -11.59 -6.91
C ARG A 82 10.79 -11.97 -5.55
N SER A 83 10.78 -11.00 -4.63
CA SER A 83 10.15 -11.19 -3.33
C SER A 83 8.62 -11.27 -3.49
N THR A 84 8.01 -12.16 -2.72
CA THR A 84 6.55 -12.36 -2.70
C THR A 84 5.83 -11.48 -1.68
N TYR A 85 6.53 -10.55 -1.03
CA TYR A 85 5.95 -9.80 0.10
C TYR A 85 4.66 -9.04 -0.25
N VAL A 86 4.53 -8.53 -1.48
CA VAL A 86 3.30 -7.85 -1.93
C VAL A 86 2.15 -8.83 -2.07
N LEU A 87 2.40 -10.01 -2.64
CA LEU A 87 1.40 -11.06 -2.77
C LEU A 87 0.95 -11.58 -1.40
N GLU A 88 1.89 -11.79 -0.50
CA GLU A 88 1.60 -12.18 0.89
C GLU A 88 0.78 -11.11 1.62
N LEU A 89 1.11 -9.85 1.42
CA LEU A 89 0.35 -8.74 1.98
C LEU A 89 -1.10 -8.75 1.49
N ILE A 90 -1.33 -8.95 0.20
CA ILE A 90 -2.69 -9.06 -0.36
C ILE A 90 -3.47 -10.18 0.33
N LEU A 91 -2.86 -11.37 0.46
CA LEU A 91 -3.51 -12.52 1.10
C LEU A 91 -3.84 -12.25 2.56
N GLU A 92 -2.92 -11.66 3.32
CA GLU A 92 -3.14 -11.34 4.73
C GLU A 92 -4.18 -10.20 4.92
N MET A 93 -4.18 -9.20 4.06
CA MET A 93 -5.21 -8.15 4.08
C MET A 93 -6.60 -8.73 3.81
N ARG A 94 -6.73 -9.69 2.91
CA ARG A 94 -7.99 -10.41 2.67
C ARG A 94 -8.49 -11.13 3.92
N LYS A 95 -7.62 -11.71 4.72
CA LYS A 95 -7.98 -12.34 6.01
C LYS A 95 -8.50 -11.30 7.02
N GLN A 96 -8.08 -10.06 6.92
CA GLN A 96 -8.60 -8.96 7.76
C GLN A 96 -10.02 -8.52 7.36
N GLY A 97 -10.50 -8.92 6.19
CA GLY A 97 -11.83 -8.55 5.68
C GLY A 97 -11.82 -7.67 4.44
N TRP A 98 -10.66 -7.31 3.91
CA TRP A 98 -10.56 -6.61 2.64
C TRP A 98 -10.98 -7.48 1.47
N LEU A 99 -11.71 -6.88 0.52
CA LEU A 99 -11.90 -7.45 -0.80
C LEU A 99 -10.85 -6.86 -1.74
N TRP A 100 -10.05 -7.68 -2.37
CA TRP A 100 -9.15 -7.24 -3.45
C TRP A 100 -9.97 -7.19 -4.73
N THR A 101 -10.42 -5.99 -5.10
CA THR A 101 -11.44 -5.81 -6.12
C THR A 101 -10.88 -5.51 -7.50
N GLU A 102 -9.73 -4.84 -7.57
CA GLU A 102 -9.11 -4.50 -8.85
C GLU A 102 -7.61 -4.26 -8.67
N GLU A 103 -6.89 -4.28 -9.79
CA GLU A 103 -5.48 -3.94 -9.86
C GLU A 103 -5.22 -3.14 -11.13
N PHE A 104 -4.54 -2.00 -10.97
CA PHE A 104 -4.10 -1.17 -12.07
C PHE A 104 -2.58 -1.17 -12.16
N ILE A 105 -2.06 -0.99 -13.36
CA ILE A 105 -0.63 -0.89 -13.62
C ILE A 105 -0.28 0.58 -13.87
N TRP A 106 0.57 1.13 -13.04
CA TRP A 106 1.17 2.43 -13.31
C TRP A 106 2.41 2.23 -14.18
N HIS A 107 2.22 2.39 -15.48
CA HIS A 107 3.33 2.35 -16.43
C HIS A 107 4.13 3.66 -16.36
N LYS A 108 5.43 3.55 -16.13
CA LYS A 108 6.35 4.69 -16.06
C LYS A 108 6.99 4.93 -17.41
N LYS A 109 6.87 6.15 -17.93
CA LYS A 109 7.53 6.58 -19.17
C LYS A 109 9.05 6.47 -19.05
N ASN A 110 9.61 6.81 -17.90
CA ASN A 110 11.04 6.71 -17.59
C ASN A 110 11.24 5.68 -16.45
N SER A 111 11.96 4.61 -16.76
CA SER A 111 12.35 3.63 -15.75
C SER A 111 13.55 4.09 -14.94
N TYR A 112 13.73 3.55 -13.74
CA TYR A 112 14.91 3.81 -12.91
C TYR A 112 16.19 3.48 -13.69
N PRO A 113 17.21 4.38 -13.73
CA PRO A 113 18.46 4.11 -14.43
C PRO A 113 19.23 2.97 -13.74
N GLY A 114 19.77 2.07 -14.53
CA GLY A 114 20.58 0.96 -14.06
C GLY A 114 20.83 -0.04 -15.18
N LYS A 115 21.94 -0.75 -15.09
CA LYS A 115 22.27 -1.88 -15.96
C LYS A 115 22.21 -3.16 -15.13
N TRP A 116 21.39 -4.07 -15.60
CA TRP A 116 21.26 -5.40 -14.98
C TRP A 116 21.73 -6.44 -16.00
N PRO A 117 22.66 -7.33 -15.65
CA PRO A 117 23.24 -8.25 -16.65
C PRO A 117 22.23 -9.27 -17.18
N ASN A 118 21.17 -9.55 -16.44
CA ASN A 118 20.27 -10.67 -16.72
C ASN A 118 18.78 -10.34 -16.56
N ARG A 119 18.39 -9.05 -16.56
CA ARG A 119 16.98 -8.67 -16.50
C ARG A 119 16.71 -7.32 -17.16
N PHE A 120 15.49 -7.16 -17.62
CA PHE A 120 15.01 -5.90 -18.17
C PHE A 120 14.73 -4.88 -17.06
N ARG A 121 14.65 -3.61 -17.44
CA ARG A 121 14.29 -2.53 -16.52
C ARG A 121 12.82 -2.66 -16.12
N ASP A 122 12.56 -2.43 -14.85
CA ASP A 122 11.20 -2.29 -14.34
C ASP A 122 10.63 -0.92 -14.69
N ALA A 123 9.54 -0.90 -15.43
CA ALA A 123 8.88 0.34 -15.87
C ALA A 123 7.44 0.46 -15.35
N TRP A 124 7.07 -0.25 -14.30
CA TRP A 124 5.71 -0.24 -13.78
C TRP A 124 5.65 -0.47 -12.28
N GLU A 125 4.55 -0.01 -11.67
CA GLU A 125 4.21 -0.26 -10.28
C GLU A 125 2.76 -0.71 -10.18
N ARG A 126 2.40 -1.38 -9.09
CA ARG A 126 1.03 -1.83 -8.83
C ARG A 126 0.22 -0.74 -8.14
N LEU A 127 -1.02 -0.58 -8.56
CA LEU A 127 -2.05 0.15 -7.83
C LEU A 127 -3.12 -0.88 -7.46
N LEU A 128 -3.06 -1.35 -6.22
CA LEU A 128 -3.99 -2.35 -5.70
C LEU A 128 -5.24 -1.63 -5.18
N GLN A 129 -6.41 -2.08 -5.61
CA GLN A 129 -7.67 -1.58 -5.10
C GLN A 129 -8.29 -2.56 -4.12
N PHE A 130 -8.66 -2.02 -2.96
CA PHE A 130 -9.34 -2.76 -1.92
C PHE A 130 -10.64 -2.05 -1.52
N ASN A 131 -11.65 -2.83 -1.20
CA ASN A 131 -12.95 -2.34 -0.74
C ASN A 131 -13.45 -3.21 0.41
N LYS A 132 -14.36 -2.67 1.22
CA LYS A 132 -15.01 -3.43 2.31
C LYS A 132 -16.15 -4.31 1.79
N ASN A 133 -16.87 -3.81 0.79
CA ASN A 133 -18.06 -4.45 0.22
C ASN A 133 -17.96 -4.56 -1.28
N LYS A 134 -18.77 -5.43 -1.87
CA LYS A 134 -18.85 -5.61 -3.33
C LYS A 134 -19.47 -4.40 -4.05
N LYS A 135 -20.30 -3.60 -3.34
CA LYS A 135 -20.85 -2.34 -3.86
C LYS A 135 -20.04 -1.19 -3.25
N PHE A 136 -19.39 -0.42 -4.08
CA PHE A 136 -18.52 0.67 -3.67
C PHE A 136 -18.54 1.81 -4.69
N ASN A 137 -18.11 2.98 -4.26
CA ASN A 137 -17.93 4.16 -5.09
C ASN A 137 -16.50 4.22 -5.65
N MET A 138 -16.41 4.61 -6.91
CA MET A 138 -15.16 4.90 -7.60
C MET A 138 -15.01 6.39 -7.83
#